data_f7ddf0fa419b47f6685a62c6882893bf
#
_entry.id   f7ddf0fa419b47f6685a62c6882893bf
#
_cell.length_a   1.000
_cell.length_b   1.000
_cell.length_c   1.000
_cell.angle_alpha   90.00
_cell.angle_beta   90.00
_cell.angle_gamma   90.00
#
_symmetry.space_group_name_H-M   'P 1'
#
loop_
_entity.id
_entity.type
_entity.pdbx_description
1 polymer ?
#
loop_
_entity_poly.entity_id
_entity_poly.type
_entity_poly.pdbx_seq_one_letter_code
_entity_poly.pdbx_strand_id
1 'polypeptide(L)'
;MRLLVVEDQPKMRRLLCRALQEGGYVVDAVADGPSALHEATEADYDLILLAVMLPGMDGFEVLRRLRAAERWTPVLILTARDAVSDRVRGLDEGADDYLVKPFAFSELLSRVRAVIRRGRPVRPSTLTCGPLVLDPASRTTTVGGTDVSLSPREFAVLEMLLHRDGAVVTRTELLDHVWDSSYDGVSNVVDVYVRNLRDKIDRRFGVELIQTVRGAGYRVTTAP
;
A
#
# COMPACT_ATOMS: atom_id res chain seq x y z
N MET A 1 1.76 -0.18 3.21
CA MET A 1 1.56 0.34 1.85
C MET A 1 0.68 1.57 1.89
N ARG A 2 1.09 2.65 1.25
CA ARG A 2 0.40 3.95 1.27
C ARG A 2 -0.33 4.16 -0.05
N LEU A 3 -1.61 4.47 0.01
CA LEU A 3 -2.47 4.66 -1.16
C LEU A 3 -3.02 6.08 -1.19
N LEU A 4 -3.16 6.66 -2.39
CA LEU A 4 -3.85 7.92 -2.60
C LEU A 4 -5.24 7.64 -3.19
N VAL A 5 -6.30 8.14 -2.55
CA VAL A 5 -7.67 8.09 -3.06
C VAL A 5 -8.07 9.46 -3.59
N VAL A 6 -8.40 9.52 -4.88
CA VAL A 6 -8.85 10.73 -5.54
C VAL A 6 -10.30 10.54 -5.97
N GLU A 7 -11.23 11.18 -5.25
CA GLU A 7 -12.67 11.02 -5.46
C GLU A 7 -13.39 12.29 -5.02
N ASP A 8 -14.15 12.92 -5.91
CA ASP A 8 -14.86 14.17 -5.62
C ASP A 8 -16.06 13.98 -4.66
N GLN A 9 -16.77 12.85 -4.78
CA GLN A 9 -17.95 12.57 -3.96
C GLN A 9 -17.57 12.24 -2.51
N PRO A 10 -17.91 13.07 -1.50
CA PRO A 10 -17.43 12.89 -0.12
C PRO A 10 -17.88 11.55 0.51
N LYS A 11 -19.06 11.05 0.13
CA LYS A 11 -19.58 9.78 0.65
C LYS A 11 -18.77 8.60 0.10
N MET A 12 -18.51 8.58 -1.21
CA MET A 12 -17.74 7.53 -1.85
C MET A 12 -16.28 7.56 -1.36
N ARG A 13 -15.67 8.75 -1.28
CA ARG A 13 -14.31 8.92 -0.77
C ARG A 13 -14.16 8.34 0.64
N ARG A 14 -15.07 8.65 1.57
CA ARG A 14 -15.05 8.06 2.92
C ARG A 14 -15.20 6.54 2.92
N LEU A 15 -16.07 5.98 2.08
CA LEU A 15 -16.25 4.53 1.97
C LEU A 15 -15.00 3.83 1.42
N LEU A 16 -14.36 4.42 0.41
CA LEU A 16 -13.10 3.91 -0.15
C LEU A 16 -11.99 3.92 0.91
N CYS A 17 -11.79 5.05 1.58
CA CYS A 17 -10.78 5.17 2.64
C CYS A 17 -11.00 4.12 3.73
N ARG A 18 -12.24 3.98 4.22
CA ARG A 18 -12.56 2.99 5.26
C ARG A 18 -12.28 1.55 4.80
N ALA A 19 -12.75 1.17 3.61
CA ALA A 19 -12.54 -0.19 3.10
C ALA A 19 -11.06 -0.52 2.90
N LEU A 20 -10.27 0.44 2.43
CA LEU A 20 -8.83 0.28 2.24
C LEU A 20 -8.08 0.25 3.60
N GLN A 21 -8.46 1.09 4.56
CA GLN A 21 -7.90 1.07 5.92
C GLN A 21 -8.22 -0.23 6.66
N GLU A 22 -9.46 -0.74 6.55
CA GLU A 22 -9.83 -2.07 7.03
C GLU A 22 -9.02 -3.18 6.32
N GLY A 23 -8.66 -2.96 5.04
CA GLY A 23 -7.74 -3.77 4.28
C GLY A 23 -6.27 -3.66 4.73
N GLY A 24 -5.94 -2.76 5.68
CA GLY A 24 -4.60 -2.57 6.25
C GLY A 24 -3.69 -1.68 5.44
N TYR A 25 -4.25 -0.82 4.58
CA TYR A 25 -3.51 0.22 3.87
C TYR A 25 -3.52 1.54 4.65
N VAL A 26 -2.47 2.34 4.49
CA VAL A 26 -2.48 3.77 4.83
C VAL A 26 -3.10 4.52 3.66
N VAL A 27 -4.02 5.43 3.93
CA VAL A 27 -4.81 6.08 2.88
C VAL A 27 -4.84 7.57 3.10
N ASP A 28 -4.28 8.31 2.15
CA ASP A 28 -4.51 9.74 1.98
C ASP A 28 -5.63 9.94 0.95
N ALA A 29 -6.36 11.06 1.07
CA ALA A 29 -7.50 11.29 0.20
C ALA A 29 -7.67 12.76 -0.16
N VAL A 30 -7.89 13.02 -1.45
CA VAL A 30 -8.15 14.34 -2.01
C VAL A 30 -9.41 14.33 -2.88
N ALA A 31 -9.95 15.53 -3.16
CA ALA A 31 -11.26 15.69 -3.78
C ALA A 31 -11.22 16.16 -5.24
N ASP A 32 -10.06 16.57 -5.75
CA ASP A 32 -9.91 17.25 -7.04
C ASP A 32 -8.60 16.89 -7.73
N GLY A 33 -8.52 17.17 -9.02
CA GLY A 33 -7.36 16.83 -9.84
C GLY A 33 -6.09 17.62 -9.50
N PRO A 34 -6.14 18.93 -9.28
CA PRO A 34 -4.96 19.70 -8.87
C PRO A 34 -4.33 19.21 -7.58
N SER A 35 -5.14 18.94 -6.53
CA SER A 35 -4.67 18.35 -5.28
C SER A 35 -4.08 16.96 -5.50
N ALA A 36 -4.70 16.13 -6.36
CA ALA A 36 -4.20 14.81 -6.70
C ALA A 36 -2.81 14.86 -7.34
N LEU A 37 -2.62 15.77 -8.29
CA LEU A 37 -1.32 15.93 -8.96
C LEU A 37 -0.25 16.40 -7.96
N HIS A 38 -0.59 17.35 -7.09
CA HIS A 38 0.31 17.84 -6.05
C HIS A 38 0.76 16.71 -5.12
N GLU A 39 -0.19 16.01 -4.49
CA GLU A 39 0.12 14.92 -3.55
C GLU A 39 0.94 13.80 -4.22
N ALA A 40 0.55 13.38 -5.43
CA ALA A 40 1.25 12.32 -6.15
C ALA A 40 2.64 12.74 -6.67
N THR A 41 2.96 14.03 -6.66
CA THR A 41 4.29 14.55 -7.01
C THR A 41 5.19 14.67 -5.78
N GLU A 42 4.62 15.13 -4.65
CA GLU A 42 5.38 15.41 -3.42
C GLU A 42 5.61 14.18 -2.55
N ALA A 43 4.74 13.16 -2.65
CA ALA A 43 4.83 11.96 -1.84
C ALA A 43 4.85 10.67 -2.70
N ASP A 44 5.51 9.64 -2.19
CA ASP A 44 5.53 8.32 -2.83
C ASP A 44 4.34 7.49 -2.37
N TYR A 45 3.56 6.99 -3.33
CA TYR A 45 2.44 6.09 -3.13
C TYR A 45 2.69 4.73 -3.80
N ASP A 46 2.19 3.67 -3.17
CA ASP A 46 2.22 2.31 -3.76
C ASP A 46 1.14 2.13 -4.84
N LEU A 47 0.06 2.93 -4.79
CA LEU A 47 -1.03 2.96 -5.77
C LEU A 47 -1.85 4.24 -5.62
N ILE A 48 -2.35 4.77 -6.74
CA ILE A 48 -3.33 5.84 -6.79
C ILE A 48 -4.67 5.26 -7.27
N LEU A 49 -5.74 5.42 -6.48
CA LEU A 49 -7.11 5.21 -6.94
C LEU A 49 -7.64 6.54 -7.47
N LEU A 50 -7.92 6.62 -8.77
CA LEU A 50 -8.17 7.88 -9.45
C LEU A 50 -9.55 7.89 -10.13
N ALA A 51 -10.46 8.72 -9.65
CA ALA A 51 -11.72 8.98 -10.34
C ALA A 51 -11.46 9.76 -11.65
N VAL A 52 -12.26 9.50 -12.68
CA VAL A 52 -12.15 10.23 -13.96
C VAL A 52 -12.74 11.62 -13.85
N MET A 53 -13.99 11.73 -13.37
CA MET A 53 -14.68 13.02 -13.25
C MET A 53 -14.27 13.71 -11.94
N LEU A 54 -13.40 14.70 -12.05
CA LEU A 54 -12.88 15.46 -10.92
C LEU A 54 -12.99 16.97 -11.20
N PRO A 55 -13.18 17.80 -10.18
CA PRO A 55 -13.12 19.25 -10.32
C PRO A 55 -11.72 19.74 -10.70
N GLY A 56 -11.67 20.82 -11.47
CA GLY A 56 -10.44 21.51 -11.82
C GLY A 56 -9.60 20.84 -12.89
N MET A 57 -9.40 19.53 -12.80
CA MET A 57 -8.62 18.70 -13.74
C MET A 57 -9.17 17.30 -13.74
N ASP A 58 -9.53 16.73 -14.88
CA ASP A 58 -10.03 15.37 -14.97
C ASP A 58 -8.93 14.33 -14.69
N GLY A 59 -9.35 13.10 -14.31
CA GLY A 59 -8.41 12.06 -13.93
C GLY A 59 -7.47 11.61 -15.05
N PHE A 60 -7.88 11.68 -16.30
CA PHE A 60 -7.00 11.37 -17.43
C PHE A 60 -5.91 12.42 -17.59
N GLU A 61 -6.25 13.71 -17.40
CA GLU A 61 -5.26 14.78 -17.41
C GLU A 61 -4.27 14.65 -16.26
N VAL A 62 -4.74 14.29 -15.05
CA VAL A 62 -3.85 13.99 -13.90
C VAL A 62 -2.88 12.87 -14.29
N LEU A 63 -3.38 11.76 -14.85
CA LEU A 63 -2.57 10.61 -15.27
C LEU A 63 -1.51 11.02 -16.28
N ARG A 64 -1.91 11.75 -17.35
CA ARG A 64 -0.98 12.22 -18.38
C ARG A 64 0.15 13.08 -17.80
N ARG A 65 -0.19 14.01 -16.88
CA ARG A 65 0.82 14.87 -16.24
C ARG A 65 1.76 14.08 -15.34
N LEU A 66 1.27 13.09 -14.61
CA LEU A 66 2.12 12.21 -13.83
C LEU A 66 3.11 11.45 -14.72
N ARG A 67 2.64 10.88 -15.83
CA ARG A 67 3.51 10.16 -16.80
C ARG A 67 4.51 11.10 -17.48
N ALA A 68 4.08 12.31 -17.83
CA ALA A 68 4.97 13.35 -18.39
C ALA A 68 6.04 13.81 -17.40
N ALA A 69 5.77 13.76 -16.09
CA ALA A 69 6.71 14.02 -15.00
C ALA A 69 7.52 12.76 -14.60
N GLU A 70 7.50 11.70 -15.41
CA GLU A 70 8.19 10.41 -15.14
C GLU A 70 7.77 9.76 -13.80
N ARG A 71 6.57 10.06 -13.32
CA ARG A 71 5.99 9.43 -12.13
C ARG A 71 5.21 8.18 -12.56
N TRP A 72 5.79 7.02 -12.25
CA TRP A 72 5.27 5.69 -12.64
C TRP A 72 4.52 4.99 -11.51
N THR A 73 4.05 5.74 -10.51
CA THR A 73 3.17 5.18 -9.49
C THR A 73 1.98 4.48 -10.17
N PRO A 74 1.68 3.23 -9.78
CA PRO A 74 0.56 2.50 -10.35
C PRO A 74 -0.77 3.24 -10.15
N VAL A 75 -1.63 3.24 -11.17
CA VAL A 75 -2.93 3.93 -11.16
C VAL A 75 -4.05 2.97 -11.48
N LEU A 76 -5.03 2.86 -10.57
CA LEU A 76 -6.32 2.20 -10.78
C LEU A 76 -7.41 3.26 -11.02
N ILE A 77 -7.94 3.32 -12.23
CA ILE A 77 -9.01 4.27 -12.58
C ILE A 77 -10.37 3.79 -12.04
N LEU A 78 -11.10 4.69 -11.37
CA LEU A 78 -12.47 4.49 -10.91
C LEU A 78 -13.43 5.37 -11.72
N THR A 79 -14.44 4.78 -12.38
CA THR A 79 -15.32 5.55 -13.26
C THR A 79 -16.74 5.00 -13.33
N ALA A 80 -17.69 5.89 -13.60
CA ALA A 80 -19.05 5.50 -13.98
C ALA A 80 -19.19 5.21 -15.50
N ARG A 81 -18.13 5.43 -16.29
CA ARG A 81 -18.15 5.22 -17.75
C ARG A 81 -17.74 3.78 -18.03
N ASP A 82 -18.66 3.03 -18.62
CA ASP A 82 -18.46 1.61 -18.99
C ASP A 82 -18.13 1.45 -20.50
N ALA A 83 -18.12 2.53 -21.26
CA ALA A 83 -17.79 2.49 -22.68
C ALA A 83 -16.41 1.88 -22.91
N VAL A 84 -16.31 0.97 -23.86
CA VAL A 84 -15.05 0.31 -24.25
C VAL A 84 -13.99 1.35 -24.63
N SER A 85 -14.41 2.42 -25.33
CA SER A 85 -13.53 3.54 -25.70
C SER A 85 -12.85 4.22 -24.52
N ASP A 86 -13.58 4.44 -23.40
CA ASP A 86 -13.01 5.10 -22.22
C ASP A 86 -12.03 4.17 -21.48
N ARG A 87 -12.29 2.85 -21.48
CA ARG A 87 -11.35 1.85 -20.92
C ARG A 87 -10.07 1.74 -21.74
N VAL A 88 -10.20 1.68 -23.07
CA VAL A 88 -9.05 1.64 -23.99
C VAL A 88 -8.22 2.91 -23.81
N ARG A 89 -8.86 4.08 -23.83
CA ARG A 89 -8.18 5.35 -23.60
C ARG A 89 -7.41 5.39 -22.27
N GLY A 90 -8.03 4.96 -21.16
CA GLY A 90 -7.37 4.96 -19.86
C GLY A 90 -6.12 4.08 -19.81
N LEU A 91 -6.16 2.91 -20.45
CA LEU A 91 -5.02 2.00 -20.55
C LEU A 91 -3.93 2.56 -21.49
N ASP A 92 -4.32 3.14 -22.62
CA ASP A 92 -3.38 3.77 -23.56
C ASP A 92 -2.67 5.00 -22.95
N GLU A 93 -3.35 5.73 -22.06
CA GLU A 93 -2.78 6.86 -21.30
C GLU A 93 -1.89 6.41 -20.12
N GLY A 94 -1.73 5.09 -19.90
CA GLY A 94 -0.79 4.52 -18.94
C GLY A 94 -1.38 4.19 -17.57
N ALA A 95 -2.70 3.96 -17.47
CA ALA A 95 -3.31 3.35 -16.29
C ALA A 95 -2.98 1.85 -16.22
N ASP A 96 -2.85 1.33 -15.00
CA ASP A 96 -2.48 -0.07 -14.78
C ASP A 96 -3.71 -1.00 -14.69
N ASP A 97 -4.87 -0.48 -14.30
CA ASP A 97 -6.16 -1.18 -14.33
C ASP A 97 -7.33 -0.19 -14.26
N TYR A 98 -8.54 -0.71 -14.43
CA TYR A 98 -9.76 0.05 -14.57
C TYR A 98 -10.91 -0.64 -13.83
N LEU A 99 -11.70 0.09 -13.03
CA LEU A 99 -12.82 -0.43 -12.27
C LEU A 99 -14.07 0.44 -12.49
N VAL A 100 -15.13 -0.18 -13.02
CA VAL A 100 -16.39 0.51 -13.34
C VAL A 100 -17.30 0.54 -12.11
N LYS A 101 -17.85 1.71 -11.78
CA LYS A 101 -18.89 1.91 -10.76
C LYS A 101 -20.27 1.50 -11.33
N PRO A 102 -21.13 0.78 -10.55
CA PRO A 102 -20.91 0.32 -9.18
C PRO A 102 -20.09 -0.97 -9.12
N PHE A 103 -19.27 -1.13 -8.09
CA PHE A 103 -18.44 -2.30 -7.85
C PHE A 103 -18.57 -2.83 -6.41
N ALA A 104 -18.21 -4.08 -6.21
CA ALA A 104 -18.07 -4.65 -4.87
C ALA A 104 -16.72 -4.26 -4.26
N PHE A 105 -16.67 -3.95 -2.95
CA PHE A 105 -15.39 -3.62 -2.28
C PHE A 105 -14.40 -4.78 -2.29
N SER A 106 -14.87 -6.03 -2.29
CA SER A 106 -14.02 -7.21 -2.47
C SER A 106 -13.31 -7.24 -3.83
N GLU A 107 -13.97 -6.79 -4.91
CA GLU A 107 -13.37 -6.63 -6.22
C GLU A 107 -12.32 -5.52 -6.21
N LEU A 108 -12.66 -4.35 -5.67
CA LEU A 108 -11.70 -3.25 -5.51
C LEU A 108 -10.42 -3.72 -4.81
N LEU A 109 -10.53 -4.35 -3.63
CA LEU A 109 -9.38 -4.84 -2.87
C LEU A 109 -8.57 -5.89 -3.64
N SER A 110 -9.23 -6.74 -4.43
CA SER A 110 -8.55 -7.73 -5.28
C SER A 110 -7.76 -7.07 -6.40
N ARG A 111 -8.32 -6.03 -7.05
CA ARG A 111 -7.62 -5.25 -8.08
C ARG A 111 -6.47 -4.43 -7.51
N VAL A 112 -6.67 -3.77 -6.37
CA VAL A 112 -5.60 -3.05 -5.65
C VAL A 112 -4.40 -3.97 -5.42
N ARG A 113 -4.62 -5.18 -4.86
CA ARG A 113 -3.54 -6.17 -4.68
C ARG A 113 -2.88 -6.58 -5.99
N ALA A 114 -3.68 -6.79 -7.05
CA ALA A 114 -3.17 -7.20 -8.35
C ALA A 114 -2.31 -6.13 -9.01
N VAL A 115 -2.73 -4.87 -8.96
CA VAL A 115 -2.00 -3.73 -9.55
C VAL A 115 -0.69 -3.49 -8.80
N ILE A 116 -0.73 -3.43 -7.47
CA ILE A 116 0.49 -3.26 -6.64
C ILE A 116 1.51 -4.37 -6.93
N ARG A 117 1.05 -5.60 -7.11
CA ARG A 117 1.93 -6.73 -7.46
C ARG A 117 2.58 -6.57 -8.83
N ARG A 118 1.86 -6.06 -9.85
CA ARG A 118 2.39 -5.87 -11.23
C ARG A 118 3.43 -4.76 -11.31
N GLY A 119 3.27 -3.68 -10.57
CA GLY A 119 4.17 -2.53 -10.56
C GLY A 119 5.53 -2.80 -9.90
N ARG A 120 5.76 -4.02 -9.41
CA ARG A 120 7.05 -4.45 -8.85
C ARG A 120 7.70 -5.49 -9.77
N PRO A 121 9.04 -5.49 -9.93
CA PRO A 121 9.71 -6.58 -10.64
C PRO A 121 9.26 -7.90 -10.02
N VAL A 122 9.08 -8.93 -10.88
CA VAL A 122 8.54 -10.26 -10.52
C VAL A 122 9.11 -10.71 -9.17
N ARG A 123 8.36 -10.43 -8.09
CA ARG A 123 8.68 -10.94 -6.76
C ARG A 123 7.80 -12.16 -6.51
N PRO A 124 8.30 -13.15 -5.81
CA PRO A 124 7.47 -14.30 -5.43
C PRO A 124 6.19 -13.81 -4.75
N SER A 125 5.08 -14.49 -5.01
CA SER A 125 3.78 -14.18 -4.40
C SER A 125 3.82 -14.16 -2.87
N THR A 126 4.85 -14.78 -2.29
CA THR A 126 5.14 -14.87 -0.87
C THR A 126 6.50 -14.24 -0.56
N LEU A 127 6.56 -13.52 0.55
CA LEU A 127 7.80 -12.97 1.10
C LEU A 127 8.33 -13.96 2.15
N THR A 128 9.62 -14.30 2.06
CA THR A 128 10.21 -15.31 2.95
C THR A 128 11.47 -14.80 3.62
N CYS A 129 11.67 -15.20 4.88
CA CYS A 129 12.93 -15.03 5.58
C CYS A 129 13.12 -16.21 6.55
N GLY A 130 13.99 -17.16 6.19
CA GLY A 130 14.13 -18.41 6.91
C GLY A 130 12.80 -19.18 7.01
N PRO A 131 12.34 -19.56 8.21
CA PRO A 131 11.06 -20.24 8.38
C PRO A 131 9.83 -19.34 8.27
N LEU A 132 10.00 -18.02 8.23
CA LEU A 132 8.93 -17.02 8.13
C LEU A 132 8.47 -16.91 6.67
N VAL A 133 7.17 -17.04 6.45
CA VAL A 133 6.50 -16.85 5.15
C VAL A 133 5.34 -15.89 5.34
N LEU A 134 5.28 -14.84 4.54
CA LEU A 134 4.18 -13.89 4.49
C LEU A 134 3.61 -13.86 3.08
N ASP A 135 2.31 -14.10 2.96
CA ASP A 135 1.58 -13.99 1.70
C ASP A 135 0.73 -12.69 1.69
N PRO A 136 1.15 -11.67 0.92
CA PRO A 136 0.40 -10.42 0.80
C PRO A 136 -0.98 -10.59 0.17
N ALA A 137 -1.16 -11.61 -0.70
CA ALA A 137 -2.42 -11.81 -1.42
C ALA A 137 -3.53 -12.37 -0.52
N SER A 138 -3.20 -13.38 0.29
CA SER A 138 -4.12 -13.96 1.27
C SER A 138 -4.07 -13.25 2.63
N ARG A 139 -3.08 -12.37 2.85
CA ARG A 139 -2.78 -11.72 4.14
C ARG A 139 -2.52 -12.72 5.26
N THR A 140 -1.89 -13.83 4.92
CA THR A 140 -1.50 -14.86 5.88
C THR A 140 -0.01 -14.76 6.22
N THR A 141 0.32 -15.17 7.44
CA THR A 141 1.71 -15.24 7.90
C THR A 141 1.90 -16.58 8.59
N THR A 142 2.97 -17.29 8.25
CA THR A 142 3.33 -18.56 8.89
C THR A 142 4.80 -18.57 9.31
N VAL A 143 5.12 -19.32 10.35
CA VAL A 143 6.51 -19.61 10.75
C VAL A 143 6.63 -21.13 10.89
N GLY A 144 7.50 -21.73 10.07
CA GLY A 144 7.64 -23.17 10.00
C GLY A 144 6.33 -23.89 9.67
N GLY A 145 5.47 -23.28 8.85
CA GLY A 145 4.15 -23.80 8.48
C GLY A 145 3.04 -23.60 9.52
N THR A 146 3.33 -22.95 10.67
CA THR A 146 2.34 -22.66 11.71
C THR A 146 1.81 -21.25 11.54
N ASP A 147 0.48 -21.07 11.54
CA ASP A 147 -0.17 -19.77 11.38
C ASP A 147 0.13 -18.79 12.53
N VAL A 148 0.41 -17.55 12.15
CA VAL A 148 0.62 -16.41 13.05
C VAL A 148 -0.42 -15.33 12.77
N SER A 149 -1.32 -15.09 13.73
CA SER A 149 -2.32 -14.03 13.61
C SER A 149 -1.70 -12.67 13.88
N LEU A 150 -1.64 -11.83 12.85
CA LEU A 150 -1.17 -10.45 12.93
C LEU A 150 -2.35 -9.48 12.76
N SER A 151 -2.31 -8.36 13.50
CA SER A 151 -3.20 -7.24 13.22
C SER A 151 -2.84 -6.60 11.87
N PRO A 152 -3.74 -5.82 11.26
CA PRO A 152 -3.46 -5.15 9.97
C PRO A 152 -2.19 -4.31 9.96
N ARG A 153 -1.88 -3.61 11.06
CA ARG A 153 -0.66 -2.80 11.19
C ARG A 153 0.60 -3.62 11.44
N GLU A 154 0.52 -4.67 12.25
CA GLU A 154 1.64 -5.62 12.42
C GLU A 154 2.00 -6.28 11.09
N PHE A 155 0.98 -6.67 10.33
CA PHE A 155 1.17 -7.23 8.98
C PHE A 155 1.87 -6.22 8.05
N ALA A 156 1.42 -4.96 8.02
CA ALA A 156 2.00 -3.92 7.18
C ALA A 156 3.47 -3.60 7.56
N VAL A 157 3.79 -3.55 8.85
CA VAL A 157 5.18 -3.38 9.31
C VAL A 157 6.04 -4.55 8.86
N LEU A 158 5.59 -5.78 9.09
CA LEU A 158 6.34 -6.98 8.71
C LEU A 158 6.52 -7.09 7.19
N GLU A 159 5.47 -6.83 6.44
CA GLU A 159 5.50 -6.81 4.98
C GLU A 159 6.54 -5.81 4.45
N MET A 160 6.57 -4.60 5.00
CA MET A 160 7.53 -3.57 4.60
C MET A 160 8.98 -4.00 4.91
N LEU A 161 9.22 -4.57 6.07
CA LEU A 161 10.54 -5.08 6.44
C LEU A 161 11.01 -6.22 5.53
N LEU A 162 10.12 -7.17 5.21
CA LEU A 162 10.42 -8.27 4.31
C LEU A 162 10.67 -7.82 2.86
N HIS A 163 9.97 -6.78 2.41
CA HIS A 163 10.19 -6.23 1.06
C HIS A 163 11.58 -5.62 0.87
N ARG A 164 12.24 -5.23 1.94
CA ARG A 164 13.60 -4.64 1.90
C ARG A 164 14.71 -5.69 1.90
N ASP A 165 14.37 -6.98 1.94
CA ASP A 165 15.28 -8.11 1.78
C ASP A 165 16.57 -7.98 2.62
N GLY A 166 16.41 -7.79 3.94
CA GLY A 166 17.51 -7.62 4.88
C GLY A 166 18.08 -6.20 4.98
N ALA A 167 17.72 -5.28 4.10
CA ALA A 167 18.09 -3.87 4.24
C ALA A 167 17.37 -3.21 5.42
N VAL A 168 18.02 -2.19 6.00
CA VAL A 168 17.46 -1.45 7.13
C VAL A 168 16.33 -0.54 6.66
N VAL A 169 15.21 -0.59 7.37
CA VAL A 169 14.08 0.34 7.24
C VAL A 169 14.11 1.28 8.44
N THR A 170 14.14 2.58 8.17
CA THR A 170 14.16 3.58 9.23
C THR A 170 12.80 3.71 9.92
N ARG A 171 12.79 4.27 11.15
CA ARG A 171 11.53 4.55 11.85
C ARG A 171 10.63 5.51 11.08
N THR A 172 11.24 6.50 10.44
CA THR A 172 10.52 7.49 9.62
C THR A 172 9.86 6.81 8.43
N GLU A 173 10.59 5.99 7.67
CA GLU A 173 10.00 5.22 6.56
C GLU A 173 8.84 4.33 7.02
N LEU A 174 8.96 3.66 8.17
CA LEU A 174 7.87 2.85 8.74
C LEU A 174 6.67 3.72 9.12
N LEU A 175 6.89 4.89 9.73
CA LEU A 175 5.81 5.82 10.06
C LEU A 175 5.11 6.31 8.80
N ASP A 176 5.83 6.76 7.79
CA ASP A 176 5.28 7.32 6.57
C ASP A 176 4.48 6.29 5.74
N HIS A 177 4.85 5.00 5.82
CA HIS A 177 4.23 3.94 5.02
C HIS A 177 3.16 3.12 5.77
N VAL A 178 3.14 3.15 7.10
CA VAL A 178 2.22 2.32 7.91
C VAL A 178 1.22 3.17 8.70
N TRP A 179 1.47 4.47 8.87
CA TRP A 179 0.55 5.41 9.50
C TRP A 179 0.20 6.54 8.54
N ASP A 180 -1.03 7.07 8.64
CA ASP A 180 -1.46 8.20 7.83
C ASP A 180 -0.80 9.52 8.26
N SER A 181 -0.77 10.51 7.38
CA SER A 181 -0.14 11.82 7.61
C SER A 181 -0.79 12.63 8.76
N SER A 182 -1.97 12.23 9.22
CA SER A 182 -2.67 12.83 10.35
C SER A 182 -2.29 12.23 11.70
N TYR A 183 -1.35 11.25 11.71
CA TYR A 183 -0.94 10.59 12.94
C TYR A 183 0.02 11.46 13.75
N ASP A 184 -0.53 12.20 14.70
CA ASP A 184 0.20 12.99 15.72
C ASP A 184 0.73 12.14 16.89
N GLY A 185 0.92 10.85 16.66
CA GLY A 185 1.22 9.88 17.70
C GLY A 185 2.65 9.89 18.22
N VAL A 186 2.79 9.34 19.41
CA VAL A 186 4.03 9.23 20.17
C VAL A 186 5.12 8.55 19.35
N SER A 187 6.34 9.10 19.38
CA SER A 187 7.53 8.66 18.61
C SER A 187 7.93 7.19 18.77
N ASN A 188 7.34 6.46 19.72
CA ASN A 188 7.65 5.06 20.03
C ASN A 188 6.64 4.03 19.46
N VAL A 189 5.67 4.46 18.65
CA VAL A 189 4.64 3.54 18.12
C VAL A 189 5.25 2.41 17.29
N VAL A 190 6.23 2.70 16.47
CA VAL A 190 6.96 1.69 15.67
C VAL A 190 7.60 0.64 16.58
N ASP A 191 8.25 1.08 17.68
CA ASP A 191 8.92 0.19 18.64
C ASP A 191 7.92 -0.76 19.32
N VAL A 192 6.69 -0.31 19.59
CA VAL A 192 5.60 -1.13 20.13
C VAL A 192 5.20 -2.23 19.14
N TYR A 193 5.00 -1.89 17.86
CA TYR A 193 4.63 -2.89 16.84
C TYR A 193 5.75 -3.88 16.56
N VAL A 194 7.01 -3.44 16.54
CA VAL A 194 8.16 -4.32 16.41
C VAL A 194 8.28 -5.25 17.62
N ARG A 195 8.03 -4.77 18.83
CA ARG A 195 7.98 -5.61 20.04
C ARG A 195 6.89 -6.67 19.93
N ASN A 196 5.67 -6.29 19.52
CA ASN A 196 4.56 -7.23 19.35
C ASN A 196 4.87 -8.29 18.29
N LEU A 197 5.50 -7.90 17.17
CA LEU A 197 5.95 -8.84 16.14
C LEU A 197 6.97 -9.82 16.68
N ARG A 198 7.96 -9.36 17.45
CA ARG A 198 8.94 -10.23 18.11
C ARG A 198 8.28 -11.21 19.08
N ASP A 199 7.28 -10.77 19.85
CA ASP A 199 6.55 -11.65 20.78
C ASP A 199 5.81 -12.76 20.01
N LYS A 200 5.19 -12.43 18.87
CA LYS A 200 4.41 -13.34 18.04
C LYS A 200 5.25 -14.25 17.12
N ILE A 201 6.42 -13.82 16.73
CA ILE A 201 7.29 -14.50 15.76
C ILE A 201 8.55 -15.00 16.48
N ASP A 202 9.44 -14.11 16.89
CA ASP A 202 10.76 -14.49 17.38
C ASP A 202 10.68 -15.31 18.67
N ARG A 203 10.02 -14.80 19.70
CA ARG A 203 9.93 -15.47 21.01
C ARG A 203 9.09 -16.75 20.96
N ARG A 204 7.97 -16.71 20.23
CA ARG A 204 7.07 -17.87 20.14
C ARG A 204 7.70 -19.06 19.44
N PHE A 205 8.53 -18.81 18.42
CA PHE A 205 9.13 -19.86 17.59
C PHE A 205 10.62 -20.05 17.81
N GLY A 206 11.23 -19.30 18.75
CA GLY A 206 12.66 -19.45 19.09
C GLY A 206 13.59 -19.01 17.95
N VAL A 207 13.19 -18.00 17.18
CA VAL A 207 13.97 -17.42 16.07
C VAL A 207 14.35 -15.96 16.39
N GLU A 208 15.32 -15.40 15.69
CA GLU A 208 15.77 -14.01 15.84
C GLU A 208 15.83 -13.34 14.47
N LEU A 209 14.67 -13.17 13.84
CA LEU A 209 14.55 -12.63 12.49
C LEU A 209 14.46 -11.10 12.49
N ILE A 210 13.78 -10.50 13.49
CA ILE A 210 13.50 -9.08 13.53
C ILE A 210 14.58 -8.37 14.34
N GLN A 211 15.53 -7.74 13.65
CA GLN A 211 16.68 -7.10 14.28
C GLN A 211 16.55 -5.59 14.40
N THR A 212 17.09 -5.03 15.49
CA THR A 212 17.26 -3.57 15.65
C THR A 212 18.66 -3.18 15.20
N VAL A 213 18.73 -2.24 14.26
CA VAL A 213 19.98 -1.58 13.89
C VAL A 213 20.04 -0.26 14.66
N ARG A 214 20.89 -0.20 15.71
CA ARG A 214 20.96 0.96 16.61
C ARG A 214 21.22 2.25 15.84
N GLY A 215 20.41 3.26 16.12
CA GLY A 215 20.50 4.58 15.46
C GLY A 215 19.96 4.64 14.03
N ALA A 216 19.61 3.50 13.40
CA ALA A 216 19.13 3.45 12.02
C ALA A 216 17.68 2.99 11.90
N GLY A 217 17.31 1.83 12.49
CA GLY A 217 15.95 1.32 12.33
C GLY A 217 15.83 -0.18 12.61
N TYR A 218 15.11 -0.88 11.74
CA TYR A 218 14.82 -2.30 11.84
C TYR A 218 15.06 -3.02 10.52
N ARG A 219 15.37 -4.30 10.60
CA ARG A 219 15.45 -5.20 9.43
C ARG A 219 14.93 -6.58 9.78
N VAL A 220 14.58 -7.36 8.75
CA VAL A 220 14.27 -8.80 8.89
C VAL A 220 15.33 -9.56 8.09
N THR A 221 16.03 -10.47 8.76
CA THR A 221 17.13 -11.25 8.15
C THR A 221 17.37 -12.54 8.92
N THR A 222 17.90 -13.56 8.25
CA THR A 222 18.42 -14.78 8.88
C THR A 222 19.91 -14.65 9.21
N ALA A 223 20.58 -13.62 8.71
CA ALA A 223 21.99 -13.37 9.03
C ALA A 223 22.14 -12.79 10.44
N PRO A 224 23.12 -13.23 11.22
CA PRO A 224 23.40 -12.70 12.56
C PRO A 224 23.87 -11.24 12.54
#